data_7fd22752ae78d8ddca5e0b631c1f1512
#
_entry.id   7fd22752ae78d8ddca5e0b631c1f1512
#
_cell.length_a   1.000
_cell.length_b   1.000
_cell.length_c   1.000
_cell.angle_alpha   90.00
_cell.angle_beta   90.00
_cell.angle_gamma   90.00
#
_symmetry.space_group_name_H-M   'P 1'
#
loop_
_entity.id
_entity.type
_entity.pdbx_description
1 polymer ?
#
loop_
_entity_poly.entity_id
_entity_poly.type
_entity_poly.pdbx_seq_one_letter_code
_entity_poly.pdbx_strand_id
1 'polypeptide(L)'
;MFQPRFKEIRKLASIDVILYTSKVLKNGEHPIMVRLIKDRKPKYISVGVGCSKDLWDSKKNLPSKKHPLSKELIIKIEKTKTDAKRLLMKFEDEKLDFSSEEFTKKLKNQTKKTTVYQFLETVIAELLKADKVGNSNVYKSLRDVLLRFRNRKDFTFSELNGSFLRKFEQDLRERGLQEISMSVHFRTLRALYNRAVVEDYARKESNPFQEFKVSKFSMKTKKRAIKKDDIKRIALLNIEKGTRLYDAQNVFLYSYYCSGINISDMIELQWKDIINNEFMDYERNKTHQRQLVKLLPPAIEILAYYRKFSLGDYVFSFLDKTKHISALQIKNRIKKINKQINEDLKIIAEMAAIDISLTTYVARHTFATVLKRSGVGTSKISELMGHGDEKTTQIYLDEFENEELYEATLNLL
;
A
#
# COMPACT_ATOMS: atom_id res chain seq x y z
N MET A 1 35.91 -28.76 38.05
CA MET A 1 35.21 -29.29 36.89
C MET A 1 33.71 -29.13 37.13
N PHE A 2 33.11 -28.01 36.67
CA PHE A 2 31.68 -27.78 36.84
C PHE A 2 30.95 -28.36 35.61
N GLN A 3 30.15 -29.40 35.83
CA GLN A 3 29.23 -29.89 34.82
C GLN A 3 28.02 -28.93 34.76
N PRO A 4 27.64 -28.42 33.58
CA PRO A 4 26.42 -27.65 33.43
C PRO A 4 25.23 -28.62 33.57
N ARG A 5 24.38 -28.41 34.58
CA ARG A 5 23.07 -29.05 34.70
C ARG A 5 22.26 -28.71 33.45
N PHE A 6 21.96 -29.69 32.63
CA PHE A 6 20.96 -29.59 31.57
C PHE A 6 19.63 -29.19 32.22
N LYS A 7 19.16 -27.96 31.95
CA LYS A 7 17.80 -27.56 32.29
C LYS A 7 16.84 -28.44 31.50
N GLU A 8 16.09 -29.29 32.19
CA GLU A 8 14.95 -30.02 31.61
C GLU A 8 14.12 -29.08 30.73
N ILE A 9 13.84 -29.53 29.53
CA ILE A 9 12.90 -28.85 28.60
C ILE A 9 11.54 -28.87 29.29
N ARG A 10 11.20 -27.80 29.97
CA ARG A 10 9.87 -27.63 30.57
C ARG A 10 8.86 -27.69 29.43
N LYS A 11 7.90 -28.63 29.49
CA LYS A 11 6.73 -28.61 28.63
C LYS A 11 6.13 -27.22 28.67
N LEU A 12 6.22 -26.48 27.55
CA LEU A 12 5.81 -25.08 27.46
C LEU A 12 4.34 -24.87 27.81
N ALA A 13 3.48 -25.83 27.48
CA ALA A 13 2.06 -25.79 27.84
C ALA A 13 1.39 -27.17 27.67
N SER A 14 0.17 -27.33 28.20
CA SER A 14 -0.67 -28.53 27.98
C SER A 14 -2.08 -28.13 27.55
N ILE A 15 -2.73 -29.00 26.75
CA ILE A 15 -4.08 -28.78 26.22
C ILE A 15 -4.97 -29.98 26.57
N ASP A 16 -6.07 -29.69 27.23
CA ASP A 16 -7.14 -30.63 27.58
C ASP A 16 -8.51 -30.09 27.21
N VAL A 17 -9.50 -30.98 27.19
CA VAL A 17 -10.92 -30.62 27.04
C VAL A 17 -11.62 -30.89 28.36
N ILE A 18 -12.50 -29.98 28.77
CA ILE A 18 -13.30 -30.12 29.99
C ILE A 18 -14.74 -29.65 29.78
N LEU A 19 -15.65 -30.18 30.55
CA LEU A 19 -16.94 -29.55 30.78
C LEU A 19 -16.80 -28.51 31.90
N TYR A 20 -17.08 -27.24 31.55
CA TYR A 20 -16.89 -26.12 32.50
C TYR A 20 -18.13 -25.89 33.33
N THR A 21 -18.24 -26.62 34.45
CA THR A 21 -19.44 -26.68 35.30
C THR A 21 -19.69 -25.40 36.10
N SER A 22 -18.70 -24.51 36.22
CA SER A 22 -18.86 -23.23 36.94
C SER A 22 -19.74 -22.21 36.18
N LYS A 23 -20.17 -22.54 34.95
CA LYS A 23 -21.05 -21.70 34.12
C LYS A 23 -22.18 -22.54 33.54
N VAL A 24 -23.40 -22.01 33.61
CA VAL A 24 -24.57 -22.57 32.96
C VAL A 24 -24.97 -21.70 31.75
N LEU A 25 -25.25 -22.30 30.63
CA LEU A 25 -25.75 -21.65 29.43
C LEU A 25 -27.26 -21.42 29.52
N LYS A 26 -27.84 -20.59 28.65
CA LYS A 26 -29.29 -20.30 28.64
C LYS A 26 -30.19 -21.53 28.43
N ASN A 27 -29.65 -22.57 27.81
CA ASN A 27 -30.33 -23.85 27.60
C ASN A 27 -30.14 -24.87 28.73
N GLY A 28 -29.58 -24.48 29.88
CA GLY A 28 -29.35 -25.36 31.03
C GLY A 28 -28.09 -26.22 30.94
N GLU A 29 -27.35 -26.21 29.87
CA GLU A 29 -26.13 -26.98 29.67
C GLU A 29 -24.90 -26.25 30.22
N HIS A 30 -23.79 -26.99 30.40
CA HIS A 30 -22.48 -26.42 30.68
C HIS A 30 -21.63 -26.30 29.42
N PRO A 31 -20.89 -25.21 29.24
CA PRO A 31 -20.04 -25.05 28.06
C PRO A 31 -18.87 -26.03 28.05
N ILE A 32 -18.59 -26.61 26.90
CA ILE A 32 -17.39 -27.40 26.66
C ILE A 32 -16.25 -26.46 26.35
N MET A 33 -15.11 -26.59 27.03
CA MET A 33 -13.95 -25.74 26.92
C MET A 33 -12.69 -26.54 26.58
N VAL A 34 -11.84 -25.98 25.75
CA VAL A 34 -10.42 -26.35 25.66
C VAL A 34 -9.69 -25.59 26.76
N ARG A 35 -9.00 -26.31 27.64
CA ARG A 35 -8.19 -25.77 28.73
C ARG A 35 -6.71 -25.79 28.30
N LEU A 36 -6.12 -24.61 28.09
CA LEU A 36 -4.68 -24.42 27.95
C LEU A 36 -4.08 -24.16 29.34
N ILE A 37 -3.06 -24.91 29.74
CA ILE A 37 -2.28 -24.63 30.96
C ILE A 37 -0.88 -24.23 30.52
N LYS A 38 -0.51 -22.99 30.82
CA LYS A 38 0.85 -22.45 30.60
C LYS A 38 1.31 -21.79 31.90
N ASP A 39 2.54 -22.05 32.31
CA ASP A 39 3.14 -21.51 33.53
C ASP A 39 2.24 -21.71 34.76
N ARG A 40 1.61 -22.89 34.85
CA ARG A 40 0.64 -23.29 35.90
C ARG A 40 -0.65 -22.46 35.95
N LYS A 41 -0.90 -21.58 34.96
CA LYS A 41 -2.11 -20.77 34.86
C LYS A 41 -3.05 -21.35 33.79
N PRO A 42 -4.31 -21.70 34.13
CA PRO A 42 -5.27 -22.21 33.17
C PRO A 42 -5.93 -21.06 32.39
N LYS A 43 -6.10 -21.25 31.09
CA LYS A 43 -6.93 -20.42 30.20
C LYS A 43 -7.98 -21.30 29.54
N TYR A 44 -9.24 -20.85 29.51
CA TYR A 44 -10.35 -21.60 28.96
C TYR A 44 -10.82 -20.99 27.65
N ILE A 45 -10.93 -21.82 26.62
CA ILE A 45 -11.31 -21.43 25.26
C ILE A 45 -12.57 -22.21 24.89
N SER A 46 -13.64 -21.51 24.57
CA SER A 46 -14.93 -22.15 24.28
C SER A 46 -14.88 -22.93 22.95
N VAL A 47 -15.39 -24.16 22.97
CA VAL A 47 -15.64 -24.97 21.77
C VAL A 47 -16.89 -24.49 21.02
N GLY A 48 -17.71 -23.64 21.67
CA GLY A 48 -18.95 -23.09 21.11
C GLY A 48 -20.15 -24.08 21.14
N VAL A 49 -20.07 -25.09 22.03
CA VAL A 49 -21.15 -26.05 22.31
C VAL A 49 -21.19 -26.35 23.80
N GLY A 50 -22.33 -26.88 24.28
CA GLY A 50 -22.53 -27.30 25.65
C GLY A 50 -22.86 -28.77 25.72
N CYS A 51 -22.91 -29.27 26.98
CA CYS A 51 -23.40 -30.58 27.34
C CYS A 51 -23.96 -30.54 28.75
N SER A 52 -25.01 -31.32 29.04
CA SER A 52 -25.47 -31.50 30.40
C SER A 52 -24.52 -32.41 31.17
N LYS A 53 -24.40 -32.17 32.49
CA LYS A 53 -23.47 -32.90 33.36
C LYS A 53 -23.73 -34.42 33.33
N ASP A 54 -24.97 -34.83 33.27
CA ASP A 54 -25.39 -36.24 33.30
C ASP A 54 -25.07 -36.99 32.00
N LEU A 55 -24.88 -36.25 30.89
CA LEU A 55 -24.52 -36.80 29.60
C LEU A 55 -23.02 -36.60 29.26
N TRP A 56 -22.20 -36.22 30.25
CA TRP A 56 -20.75 -36.04 30.10
C TRP A 56 -19.97 -37.18 30.76
N ASP A 57 -19.10 -37.83 29.98
CA ASP A 57 -18.15 -38.82 30.52
C ASP A 57 -16.87 -38.10 30.97
N SER A 58 -16.75 -37.89 32.30
CA SER A 58 -15.60 -37.20 32.90
C SER A 58 -14.28 -37.98 32.81
N LYS A 59 -14.33 -39.32 32.62
CA LYS A 59 -13.11 -40.13 32.46
C LYS A 59 -12.52 -39.95 31.06
N LYS A 60 -13.36 -39.80 30.04
CA LYS A 60 -12.95 -39.62 28.67
C LYS A 60 -12.86 -38.17 28.26
N ASN A 61 -13.41 -37.24 29.04
CA ASN A 61 -13.62 -35.83 28.69
C ASN A 61 -14.38 -35.67 27.38
N LEU A 62 -15.47 -36.43 27.16
CA LEU A 62 -16.27 -36.45 25.98
C LEU A 62 -17.78 -36.62 26.33
N PRO A 63 -18.69 -36.23 25.47
CA PRO A 63 -20.10 -36.56 25.59
C PRO A 63 -20.34 -38.06 25.63
N SER A 64 -21.19 -38.48 26.51
CA SER A 64 -21.62 -39.88 26.64
C SER A 64 -22.31 -40.37 25.36
N LYS A 65 -22.26 -41.68 25.09
CA LYS A 65 -22.97 -42.28 23.94
C LYS A 65 -24.52 -42.09 24.02
N LYS A 66 -25.06 -41.79 25.20
CA LYS A 66 -26.49 -41.50 25.42
C LYS A 66 -26.89 -40.09 24.96
N HIS A 67 -25.90 -39.19 24.67
CA HIS A 67 -26.22 -37.84 24.23
C HIS A 67 -26.73 -37.87 22.80
N PRO A 68 -27.89 -37.24 22.44
CA PRO A 68 -28.50 -37.29 21.13
C PRO A 68 -27.57 -36.87 19.99
N LEU A 69 -26.73 -35.84 20.25
CA LEU A 69 -25.74 -35.26 19.32
C LEU A 69 -24.32 -35.69 19.63
N SER A 70 -24.10 -36.85 20.25
CA SER A 70 -22.77 -37.28 20.73
C SER A 70 -21.72 -37.27 19.65
N LYS A 71 -22.02 -37.81 18.45
CA LYS A 71 -21.06 -37.85 17.34
C LYS A 71 -20.66 -36.46 16.84
N GLU A 72 -21.61 -35.56 16.71
CA GLU A 72 -21.37 -34.18 16.22
C GLU A 72 -20.54 -33.36 17.21
N LEU A 73 -20.87 -33.50 18.51
CA LEU A 73 -20.11 -32.86 19.58
C LEU A 73 -18.68 -33.39 19.64
N ILE A 74 -18.46 -34.69 19.53
CA ILE A 74 -17.12 -35.30 19.51
C ILE A 74 -16.31 -34.75 18.30
N ILE A 75 -16.89 -34.71 17.11
CA ILE A 75 -16.20 -34.15 15.93
C ILE A 75 -15.78 -32.70 16.18
N LYS A 76 -16.65 -31.89 16.76
CA LYS A 76 -16.36 -30.47 17.02
C LYS A 76 -15.30 -30.29 18.12
N ILE A 77 -15.35 -31.10 19.16
CA ILE A 77 -14.36 -31.16 20.25
C ILE A 77 -12.99 -31.54 19.68
N GLU A 78 -12.90 -32.66 18.96
CA GLU A 78 -11.65 -33.17 18.40
C GLU A 78 -11.04 -32.21 17.40
N LYS A 79 -11.86 -31.54 16.58
CA LYS A 79 -11.40 -30.50 15.67
C LYS A 79 -10.74 -29.34 16.45
N THR A 80 -11.43 -28.80 17.45
CA THR A 80 -10.91 -27.65 18.23
C THR A 80 -9.66 -28.03 19.01
N LYS A 81 -9.63 -29.24 19.59
CA LYS A 81 -8.47 -29.80 20.31
C LYS A 81 -7.27 -30.00 19.37
N THR A 82 -7.50 -30.53 18.18
CA THR A 82 -6.46 -30.73 17.16
C THR A 82 -5.89 -29.41 16.68
N ASP A 83 -6.72 -28.41 16.41
CA ASP A 83 -6.29 -27.07 16.01
C ASP A 83 -5.47 -26.40 17.13
N ALA A 84 -5.89 -26.53 18.39
CA ALA A 84 -5.14 -26.03 19.52
C ALA A 84 -3.78 -26.73 19.69
N LYS A 85 -3.73 -28.07 19.57
CA LYS A 85 -2.46 -28.83 19.64
C LYS A 85 -1.51 -28.46 18.51
N ARG A 86 -2.03 -28.31 17.28
CA ARG A 86 -1.22 -27.90 16.11
C ARG A 86 -0.62 -26.52 16.33
N LEU A 87 -1.39 -25.58 16.89
CA LEU A 87 -0.90 -24.25 17.22
C LEU A 87 0.19 -24.30 18.29
N LEU A 88 0.02 -25.14 19.33
CA LEU A 88 1.02 -25.34 20.38
C LEU A 88 2.32 -25.90 19.80
N MET A 89 2.24 -26.95 18.97
CA MET A 89 3.41 -27.53 18.30
C MET A 89 4.14 -26.49 17.47
N LYS A 90 3.42 -25.61 16.75
CA LYS A 90 4.03 -24.52 15.98
C LYS A 90 4.87 -23.59 16.86
N PHE A 91 4.38 -23.20 18.04
CA PHE A 91 5.14 -22.37 18.98
C PHE A 91 6.37 -23.13 19.52
N GLU A 92 6.24 -24.43 19.77
CA GLU A 92 7.32 -25.27 20.26
C GLU A 92 8.43 -25.43 19.18
N ASP A 93 8.05 -25.73 17.93
CA ASP A 93 8.97 -25.90 16.79
C ASP A 93 9.73 -24.60 16.46
N GLU A 94 9.02 -23.46 16.50
CA GLU A 94 9.61 -22.14 16.27
C GLU A 94 10.37 -21.60 17.50
N LYS A 95 10.38 -22.33 18.63
CA LYS A 95 10.97 -21.92 19.93
C LYS A 95 10.50 -20.54 20.40
N LEU A 96 9.26 -20.20 20.07
CA LEU A 96 8.65 -18.92 20.45
C LEU A 96 7.94 -19.04 21.78
N ASP A 97 8.17 -18.08 22.66
CA ASP A 97 7.32 -17.89 23.83
C ASP A 97 6.03 -17.17 23.41
N PHE A 98 4.93 -17.45 24.11
CA PHE A 98 3.62 -16.86 23.81
C PHE A 98 2.84 -16.57 25.08
N SER A 99 1.97 -15.57 25.06
CA SER A 99 0.98 -15.35 26.11
C SER A 99 -0.29 -16.19 25.86
N SER A 100 -1.02 -16.53 26.95
CA SER A 100 -2.30 -17.23 26.81
C SER A 100 -3.33 -16.43 26.00
N GLU A 101 -3.25 -15.10 26.03
CA GLU A 101 -4.06 -14.18 25.24
C GLU A 101 -3.71 -14.28 23.75
N GLU A 102 -2.44 -14.28 23.43
CA GLU A 102 -1.96 -14.44 22.04
C GLU A 102 -2.36 -15.79 21.46
N PHE A 103 -2.17 -16.87 22.22
CA PHE A 103 -2.61 -18.21 21.82
C PHE A 103 -4.11 -18.24 21.54
N THR A 104 -4.92 -17.67 22.44
CA THR A 104 -6.38 -17.63 22.29
C THR A 104 -6.78 -16.82 21.06
N LYS A 105 -6.13 -15.69 20.80
CA LYS A 105 -6.37 -14.84 19.64
C LYS A 105 -6.02 -15.58 18.34
N LYS A 106 -4.85 -16.22 18.28
CA LYS A 106 -4.43 -17.01 17.10
C LYS A 106 -5.36 -18.20 16.85
N LEU A 107 -5.75 -18.94 17.89
CA LEU A 107 -6.66 -20.05 17.74
C LEU A 107 -8.06 -19.62 17.26
N LYS A 108 -8.59 -18.51 17.79
CA LYS A 108 -9.85 -17.93 17.33
C LYS A 108 -9.78 -17.43 15.88
N ASN A 109 -8.65 -16.87 15.46
CA ASN A 109 -8.45 -16.41 14.09
C ASN A 109 -8.39 -17.58 13.09
N GLN A 110 -7.79 -18.72 13.47
CA GLN A 110 -7.82 -19.94 12.65
C GLN A 110 -9.23 -20.48 12.44
N THR A 111 -10.15 -20.23 13.36
CA THR A 111 -11.56 -20.65 13.27
C THR A 111 -12.45 -19.62 12.56
N LYS A 112 -12.04 -18.35 12.48
CA LYS A 112 -12.76 -17.34 11.71
C LYS A 112 -12.43 -17.49 10.23
N LYS A 113 -13.38 -17.93 9.44
CA LYS A 113 -13.34 -17.86 7.98
C LYS A 113 -13.47 -16.40 7.54
N THR A 114 -12.45 -15.59 7.80
CA THR A 114 -12.39 -14.23 7.27
C THR A 114 -12.22 -14.31 5.76
N THR A 115 -13.11 -13.67 5.04
CA THR A 115 -13.05 -13.63 3.58
C THR A 115 -12.06 -12.58 3.10
N VAL A 116 -11.67 -12.66 1.83
CA VAL A 116 -10.72 -11.72 1.25
C VAL A 116 -11.26 -10.28 1.28
N TYR A 117 -12.56 -10.08 1.02
CA TYR A 117 -13.14 -8.73 1.07
C TYR A 117 -13.24 -8.18 2.49
N GLN A 118 -13.66 -9.00 3.45
CA GLN A 118 -13.69 -8.57 4.86
C GLN A 118 -12.30 -8.13 5.34
N PHE A 119 -11.26 -8.88 4.96
CA PHE A 119 -9.89 -8.52 5.30
C PHE A 119 -9.41 -7.28 4.57
N LEU A 120 -9.75 -7.11 3.28
CA LEU A 120 -9.49 -5.89 2.52
C LEU A 120 -10.10 -4.64 3.18
N GLU A 121 -11.37 -4.72 3.60
CA GLU A 121 -12.04 -3.61 4.30
C GLU A 121 -11.35 -3.27 5.62
N THR A 122 -10.92 -4.27 6.37
CA THR A 122 -10.15 -4.06 7.61
C THR A 122 -8.84 -3.31 7.31
N VAL A 123 -8.08 -3.76 6.31
CA VAL A 123 -6.81 -3.11 5.91
C VAL A 123 -7.04 -1.67 5.42
N ILE A 124 -8.09 -1.46 4.63
CA ILE A 124 -8.46 -0.12 4.15
C ILE A 124 -8.81 0.82 5.31
N ALA A 125 -9.61 0.34 6.27
CA ALA A 125 -10.01 1.12 7.43
C ALA A 125 -8.80 1.50 8.31
N GLU A 126 -7.89 0.57 8.56
CA GLU A 126 -6.67 0.82 9.31
C GLU A 126 -5.75 1.84 8.63
N LEU A 127 -5.59 1.73 7.30
CA LEU A 127 -4.80 2.68 6.53
C LEU A 127 -5.40 4.09 6.55
N LEU A 128 -6.73 4.21 6.51
CA LEU A 128 -7.42 5.50 6.65
C LEU A 128 -7.25 6.09 8.05
N LYS A 129 -7.35 5.25 9.08
CA LYS A 129 -7.13 5.67 10.48
C LYS A 129 -5.68 6.15 10.73
N ALA A 130 -4.73 5.62 9.96
CA ALA A 130 -3.32 6.00 10.01
C ALA A 130 -2.97 7.13 9.00
N ASP A 131 -3.94 7.85 8.46
CA ASP A 131 -3.81 8.91 7.45
C ASP A 131 -3.06 8.50 6.17
N LYS A 132 -2.88 7.20 5.93
CA LYS A 132 -2.24 6.64 4.73
C LYS A 132 -3.22 6.55 3.55
N VAL A 133 -3.88 7.68 3.22
CA VAL A 133 -4.94 7.76 2.20
C VAL A 133 -4.49 7.25 0.84
N GLY A 134 -3.25 7.58 0.41
CA GLY A 134 -2.71 7.10 -0.86
C GLY A 134 -2.66 5.58 -0.95
N ASN A 135 -2.18 4.92 0.12
CA ASN A 135 -2.09 3.48 0.18
C ASN A 135 -3.49 2.82 0.28
N SER A 136 -4.41 3.39 1.08
CA SER A 136 -5.79 2.90 1.15
C SER A 136 -6.47 2.90 -0.23
N ASN A 137 -6.22 3.90 -1.07
CA ASN A 137 -6.78 3.99 -2.42
C ASN A 137 -6.27 2.87 -3.35
N VAL A 138 -5.03 2.41 -3.18
CA VAL A 138 -4.48 1.26 -3.91
C VAL A 138 -5.24 -0.03 -3.54
N TYR A 139 -5.50 -0.25 -2.23
CA TYR A 139 -6.29 -1.39 -1.78
C TYR A 139 -7.77 -1.29 -2.20
N LYS A 140 -8.37 -0.08 -2.19
CA LYS A 140 -9.71 0.15 -2.73
C LYS A 140 -9.80 -0.19 -4.21
N SER A 141 -8.81 0.23 -5.00
CA SER A 141 -8.73 -0.10 -6.43
C SER A 141 -8.64 -1.61 -6.64
N LEU A 142 -7.81 -2.34 -5.88
CA LEU A 142 -7.75 -3.79 -5.92
C LEU A 142 -9.10 -4.42 -5.58
N ARG A 143 -9.75 -3.97 -4.49
CA ARG A 143 -11.08 -4.45 -4.08
C ARG A 143 -12.09 -4.32 -5.22
N ASP A 144 -12.17 -3.13 -5.83
CA ASP A 144 -13.15 -2.83 -6.88
C ASP A 144 -12.92 -3.68 -8.13
N VAL A 145 -11.68 -3.96 -8.48
CA VAL A 145 -11.32 -4.84 -9.60
C VAL A 145 -11.65 -6.30 -9.29
N LEU A 146 -11.35 -6.78 -8.07
CA LEU A 146 -11.71 -8.13 -7.62
C LEU A 146 -13.24 -8.32 -7.54
N LEU A 147 -13.99 -7.32 -7.06
CA LEU A 147 -15.46 -7.35 -7.03
C LEU A 147 -16.05 -7.53 -8.43
N ARG A 148 -15.50 -6.87 -9.45
CA ARG A 148 -15.92 -7.06 -10.85
C ARG A 148 -15.58 -8.45 -11.35
N PHE A 149 -14.34 -8.91 -11.15
CA PHE A 149 -13.89 -10.24 -11.57
C PHE A 149 -14.73 -11.37 -10.96
N ARG A 150 -15.11 -11.24 -9.69
CA ARG A 150 -15.88 -12.25 -8.96
C ARG A 150 -17.42 -12.04 -9.03
N ASN A 151 -17.91 -11.12 -9.83
CA ASN A 151 -19.34 -10.76 -9.87
C ASN A 151 -19.89 -10.48 -8.45
N ARG A 152 -19.13 -9.73 -7.65
CA ARG A 152 -19.41 -9.36 -6.24
C ARG A 152 -19.53 -10.56 -5.27
N LYS A 153 -19.18 -11.76 -5.68
CA LYS A 153 -19.14 -12.93 -4.79
C LYS A 153 -17.85 -12.90 -3.97
N ASP A 154 -18.00 -12.93 -2.66
CA ASP A 154 -16.86 -13.01 -1.75
C ASP A 154 -16.20 -14.39 -1.81
N PHE A 155 -14.96 -14.50 -1.36
CA PHE A 155 -14.16 -15.70 -1.43
C PHE A 155 -13.15 -15.76 -0.28
N THR A 156 -12.66 -16.96 0.01
CA THR A 156 -11.68 -17.21 1.07
C THR A 156 -10.25 -17.18 0.55
N PHE A 157 -9.29 -17.04 1.46
CA PHE A 157 -7.86 -17.11 1.09
C PHE A 157 -7.46 -18.49 0.53
N SER A 158 -8.19 -19.57 0.85
CA SER A 158 -7.96 -20.90 0.26
C SER A 158 -8.35 -20.99 -1.22
N GLU A 159 -9.27 -20.16 -1.68
CA GLU A 159 -9.63 -20.06 -3.10
C GLU A 159 -8.62 -19.25 -3.90
N LEU A 160 -7.82 -18.42 -3.23
CA LEU A 160 -6.78 -17.60 -3.86
C LEU A 160 -5.55 -18.47 -4.16
N ASN A 161 -5.64 -19.28 -5.20
CA ASN A 161 -4.61 -20.21 -5.67
C ASN A 161 -4.03 -19.80 -7.04
N GLY A 162 -3.08 -20.57 -7.58
CA GLY A 162 -2.45 -20.27 -8.86
C GLY A 162 -3.44 -20.23 -10.05
N SER A 163 -4.49 -21.06 -10.03
CA SER A 163 -5.55 -21.01 -11.04
C SER A 163 -6.35 -19.72 -10.97
N PHE A 164 -6.68 -19.28 -9.74
CA PHE A 164 -7.33 -17.98 -9.52
C PHE A 164 -6.51 -16.84 -10.11
N LEU A 165 -5.19 -16.79 -9.83
CA LEU A 165 -4.33 -15.72 -10.31
C LEU A 165 -4.24 -15.68 -11.84
N ARG A 166 -4.17 -16.85 -12.50
CA ARG A 166 -4.19 -16.94 -13.97
C ARG A 166 -5.48 -16.44 -14.57
N LYS A 167 -6.63 -16.85 -14.02
CA LYS A 167 -7.96 -16.39 -14.48
C LYS A 167 -8.14 -14.89 -14.24
N PHE A 168 -7.67 -14.38 -13.12
CA PHE A 168 -7.70 -12.95 -12.81
C PHE A 168 -6.83 -12.15 -13.77
N GLU A 169 -5.63 -12.64 -14.11
CA GLU A 169 -4.78 -12.01 -15.12
C GLU A 169 -5.45 -11.96 -16.49
N GLN A 170 -6.06 -13.09 -16.91
CA GLN A 170 -6.75 -13.18 -18.19
C GLN A 170 -7.90 -12.15 -18.25
N ASP A 171 -8.75 -12.06 -17.23
CA ASP A 171 -9.83 -11.09 -17.14
C ASP A 171 -9.32 -9.63 -17.24
N LEU A 172 -8.18 -9.31 -16.59
CA LEU A 172 -7.60 -7.98 -16.66
C LEU A 172 -7.06 -7.67 -18.07
N ARG A 173 -6.46 -8.65 -18.76
CA ARG A 173 -5.99 -8.52 -20.14
C ARG A 173 -7.15 -8.33 -21.12
N GLU A 174 -8.21 -9.12 -20.99
CA GLU A 174 -9.43 -9.01 -21.79
C GLU A 174 -10.11 -7.64 -21.67
N ARG A 175 -10.00 -7.02 -20.48
CA ARG A 175 -10.46 -5.64 -20.25
C ARG A 175 -9.49 -4.57 -20.72
N GLY A 176 -8.38 -4.92 -21.35
CA GLY A 176 -7.40 -3.98 -21.89
C GLY A 176 -6.53 -3.27 -20.85
N LEU A 177 -6.40 -3.80 -19.63
CA LEU A 177 -5.52 -3.18 -18.63
C LEU A 177 -4.05 -3.28 -19.05
N GLN A 178 -3.35 -2.16 -18.93
CA GLN A 178 -1.91 -2.11 -19.16
C GLN A 178 -1.14 -2.94 -18.11
N GLU A 179 -0.04 -3.56 -18.51
CA GLU A 179 0.77 -4.42 -17.64
C GLU A 179 1.23 -3.75 -16.36
N ILE A 180 1.56 -2.45 -16.42
CA ILE A 180 1.93 -1.67 -15.24
C ILE A 180 0.78 -1.60 -14.22
N SER A 181 -0.47 -1.46 -14.68
CA SER A 181 -1.66 -1.45 -13.81
C SER A 181 -1.91 -2.84 -13.23
N MET A 182 -1.78 -3.89 -14.04
CA MET A 182 -1.85 -5.27 -13.56
C MET A 182 -0.79 -5.55 -12.51
N SER A 183 0.46 -5.13 -12.74
CA SER A 183 1.55 -5.26 -11.76
C SER A 183 1.20 -4.62 -10.40
N VAL A 184 0.55 -3.45 -10.39
CA VAL A 184 0.09 -2.80 -9.15
C VAL A 184 -0.93 -3.69 -8.44
N HIS A 185 -1.95 -4.20 -9.15
CA HIS A 185 -2.96 -5.05 -8.53
C HIS A 185 -2.37 -6.35 -7.97
N PHE A 186 -1.51 -7.03 -8.72
CA PHE A 186 -0.89 -8.28 -8.26
C PHE A 186 0.10 -8.07 -7.10
N ARG A 187 0.88 -6.97 -7.10
CA ARG A 187 1.73 -6.61 -5.94
C ARG A 187 0.90 -6.33 -4.70
N THR A 188 -0.21 -5.62 -4.84
CA THR A 188 -1.10 -5.32 -3.74
C THR A 188 -1.79 -6.58 -3.20
N LEU A 189 -2.24 -7.47 -4.09
CA LEU A 189 -2.84 -8.75 -3.71
C LEU A 189 -1.83 -9.67 -3.00
N ARG A 190 -0.57 -9.68 -3.47
CA ARG A 190 0.53 -10.39 -2.80
C ARG A 190 0.80 -9.83 -1.40
N ALA A 191 0.84 -8.51 -1.27
CA ALA A 191 1.02 -7.86 0.04
C ALA A 191 -0.14 -8.17 0.99
N LEU A 192 -1.38 -8.18 0.49
CA LEU A 192 -2.56 -8.58 1.24
C LEU A 192 -2.47 -10.03 1.72
N TYR A 193 -2.09 -10.96 0.82
CA TYR A 193 -1.93 -12.38 1.16
C TYR A 193 -0.84 -12.57 2.23
N ASN A 194 0.32 -11.95 2.05
CA ASN A 194 1.42 -12.04 3.02
C ASN A 194 1.00 -11.49 4.38
N ARG A 195 0.25 -10.39 4.42
CA ARG A 195 -0.30 -9.86 5.67
C ARG A 195 -1.31 -10.83 6.29
N ALA A 196 -2.16 -11.45 5.48
CA ALA A 196 -3.11 -12.46 5.95
C ALA A 196 -2.40 -13.71 6.53
N VAL A 197 -1.22 -14.07 6.02
CA VAL A 197 -0.37 -15.12 6.60
C VAL A 197 0.17 -14.72 7.97
N VAL A 198 0.66 -13.49 8.11
CA VAL A 198 1.16 -12.97 9.40
C VAL A 198 0.06 -12.92 10.46
N GLU A 199 -1.18 -12.63 10.04
CA GLU A 199 -2.35 -12.54 10.92
C GLU A 199 -3.14 -13.86 11.04
N ASP A 200 -2.60 -14.98 10.54
CA ASP A 200 -3.16 -16.35 10.58
C ASP A 200 -4.51 -16.52 9.83
N TYR A 201 -4.82 -15.67 8.87
CA TYR A 201 -6.00 -15.83 7.98
C TYR A 201 -5.69 -16.66 6.73
N ALA A 202 -4.42 -16.77 6.33
CA ALA A 202 -3.96 -17.57 5.19
C ALA A 202 -2.78 -18.46 5.58
N ARG A 203 -2.53 -19.52 4.81
CA ARG A 203 -1.40 -20.46 5.05
C ARG A 203 -0.20 -20.06 4.19
N LYS A 204 0.99 -20.07 4.78
CA LYS A 204 2.26 -19.76 4.09
C LYS A 204 2.55 -20.77 2.98
N GLU A 205 2.30 -22.05 3.24
CA GLU A 205 2.55 -23.16 2.31
C GLU A 205 1.64 -23.11 1.07
N SER A 206 0.47 -22.48 1.21
CA SER A 206 -0.50 -22.33 0.11
C SER A 206 -0.38 -20.98 -0.61
N ASN A 207 0.73 -20.25 -0.42
CA ASN A 207 0.91 -18.93 -1.02
C ASN A 207 1.09 -19.04 -2.55
N PRO A 208 0.11 -18.60 -3.36
CA PRO A 208 0.16 -18.77 -4.81
C PRO A 208 1.22 -17.90 -5.48
N PHE A 209 1.74 -16.90 -4.79
CA PHE A 209 2.80 -16.02 -5.29
C PHE A 209 4.22 -16.63 -5.20
N GLN A 210 4.37 -17.82 -4.65
CA GLN A 210 5.63 -18.57 -4.76
C GLN A 210 5.91 -18.94 -6.23
N GLU A 211 4.88 -19.37 -6.96
CA GLU A 211 4.96 -19.74 -8.37
C GLU A 211 4.63 -18.57 -9.30
N PHE A 212 3.59 -17.77 -8.98
CA PHE A 212 3.15 -16.65 -9.80
C PHE A 212 4.09 -15.45 -9.63
N LYS A 213 4.96 -15.24 -10.60
CA LYS A 213 5.94 -14.14 -10.58
C LYS A 213 5.30 -12.82 -11.05
N VAL A 214 5.20 -11.86 -10.16
CA VAL A 214 4.69 -10.51 -10.49
C VAL A 214 5.69 -9.71 -11.33
N SER A 215 6.98 -10.07 -11.30
CA SER A 215 8.04 -9.45 -12.12
C SER A 215 7.90 -9.69 -13.63
N LYS A 216 7.02 -10.60 -14.07
CA LYS A 216 6.75 -10.82 -15.49
C LYS A 216 6.06 -9.66 -16.19
N PHE A 217 5.38 -8.79 -15.43
CA PHE A 217 4.71 -7.63 -16.00
C PHE A 217 5.72 -6.54 -16.36
N SER A 218 5.64 -6.05 -17.58
CA SER A 218 6.49 -4.94 -18.05
C SER A 218 6.16 -3.66 -17.29
N MET A 219 7.20 -2.95 -16.86
CA MET A 219 7.11 -1.65 -16.22
C MET A 219 7.45 -0.50 -17.18
N LYS A 220 7.66 -0.81 -18.47
CA LYS A 220 7.98 0.21 -19.47
C LYS A 220 6.81 1.17 -19.63
N THR A 221 7.07 2.45 -19.54
CA THR A 221 6.12 3.53 -19.79
C THR A 221 6.49 4.26 -21.08
N LYS A 222 5.49 4.84 -21.76
CA LYS A 222 5.78 5.73 -22.89
C LYS A 222 6.58 6.94 -22.42
N LYS A 223 7.58 7.33 -23.19
CA LYS A 223 8.35 8.55 -23.00
C LYS A 223 7.41 9.76 -23.06
N ARG A 224 7.68 10.75 -22.21
CA ARG A 224 6.78 11.91 -22.04
C ARG A 224 7.52 13.23 -21.91
N ALA A 225 8.85 13.24 -22.08
CA ALA A 225 9.61 14.47 -22.06
C ALA A 225 9.38 15.29 -23.35
N ILE A 226 9.39 16.61 -23.20
CA ILE A 226 9.41 17.56 -24.34
C ILE A 226 10.80 18.18 -24.48
N LYS A 227 11.05 18.87 -25.59
CA LYS A 227 12.33 19.54 -25.84
C LYS A 227 12.46 20.82 -24.99
N LYS A 228 13.70 21.27 -24.76
CA LYS A 228 13.96 22.53 -24.06
C LYS A 228 13.31 23.74 -24.74
N ASP A 229 13.21 23.73 -26.07
CA ASP A 229 12.57 24.82 -26.82
C ASP A 229 11.05 24.83 -26.68
N ASP A 230 10.44 23.66 -26.43
CA ASP A 230 9.01 23.59 -26.11
C ASP A 230 8.72 24.28 -24.76
N ILE A 231 9.62 24.14 -23.78
CA ILE A 231 9.51 24.88 -22.50
C ILE A 231 9.54 26.39 -22.75
N LYS A 232 10.42 26.86 -23.63
CA LYS A 232 10.46 28.28 -23.99
C LYS A 232 9.17 28.73 -24.66
N ARG A 233 8.64 27.93 -25.58
CA ARG A 233 7.34 28.23 -26.25
C ARG A 233 6.22 28.34 -25.23
N ILE A 234 6.14 27.41 -24.28
CA ILE A 234 5.15 27.46 -23.20
C ILE A 234 5.34 28.73 -22.36
N ALA A 235 6.58 29.10 -22.00
CA ALA A 235 6.85 30.27 -21.18
C ALA A 235 6.50 31.60 -21.87
N LEU A 236 6.61 31.64 -23.21
CA LEU A 236 6.31 32.83 -24.04
C LEU A 236 4.82 32.98 -24.37
N LEU A 237 3.97 32.02 -24.07
CA LEU A 237 2.53 32.15 -24.31
C LEU A 237 1.95 33.32 -23.50
N ASN A 238 1.28 34.22 -24.19
CA ASN A 238 0.56 35.31 -23.56
C ASN A 238 -0.81 34.82 -23.05
N ILE A 239 -0.85 34.36 -21.81
CA ILE A 239 -2.07 33.89 -21.14
C ILE A 239 -2.52 34.95 -20.14
N GLU A 240 -3.80 35.25 -20.12
CA GLU A 240 -4.39 36.23 -19.20
C GLU A 240 -4.14 35.83 -17.74
N LYS A 241 -3.55 36.76 -16.97
CA LYS A 241 -3.23 36.56 -15.55
C LYS A 241 -4.51 36.43 -14.70
N GLY A 242 -4.46 35.59 -13.68
CA GLY A 242 -5.62 35.31 -12.82
C GLY A 242 -6.58 34.26 -13.36
N THR A 243 -6.31 33.72 -14.57
CA THR A 243 -7.09 32.60 -15.12
C THR A 243 -6.55 31.25 -14.67
N ARG A 244 -7.38 30.21 -14.71
CA ARG A 244 -6.95 28.83 -14.44
C ARG A 244 -5.87 28.37 -15.42
N LEU A 245 -5.94 28.84 -16.65
CA LEU A 245 -4.96 28.51 -17.68
C LEU A 245 -3.58 29.09 -17.34
N TYR A 246 -3.53 30.31 -16.81
CA TYR A 246 -2.30 30.93 -16.31
C TYR A 246 -1.72 30.17 -15.11
N ASP A 247 -2.58 29.72 -14.19
CA ASP A 247 -2.15 28.89 -13.09
C ASP A 247 -1.56 27.55 -13.56
N ALA A 248 -2.16 26.91 -14.58
CA ALA A 248 -1.63 25.69 -15.16
C ALA A 248 -0.27 25.88 -15.83
N GLN A 249 -0.07 26.98 -16.57
CA GLN A 249 1.21 27.38 -17.13
C GLN A 249 2.28 27.53 -16.02
N ASN A 250 1.97 28.32 -15.01
CA ASN A 250 2.89 28.56 -13.90
C ASN A 250 3.24 27.29 -13.11
N VAL A 251 2.26 26.44 -12.83
CA VAL A 251 2.49 25.15 -12.14
C VAL A 251 3.42 24.25 -12.95
N PHE A 252 3.22 24.18 -14.26
CA PHE A 252 4.07 23.38 -15.15
C PHE A 252 5.50 23.91 -15.18
N LEU A 253 5.66 25.21 -15.41
CA LEU A 253 6.98 25.88 -15.49
C LEU A 253 7.69 25.85 -14.13
N TYR A 254 6.97 26.10 -13.03
CA TYR A 254 7.56 26.03 -11.69
C TYR A 254 8.06 24.61 -11.38
N SER A 255 7.27 23.58 -11.70
CA SER A 255 7.73 22.20 -11.56
C SER A 255 9.04 21.95 -12.32
N TYR A 256 9.11 22.38 -13.58
CA TYR A 256 10.30 22.22 -14.39
C TYR A 256 11.52 22.96 -13.82
N TYR A 257 11.38 24.23 -13.43
CA TYR A 257 12.49 25.04 -12.91
C TYR A 257 12.90 24.68 -11.49
N CYS A 258 12.01 24.03 -10.72
CA CYS A 258 12.26 23.60 -9.36
C CYS A 258 12.50 22.08 -9.25
N SER A 259 13.49 21.57 -9.98
CA SER A 259 13.96 20.18 -9.93
C SER A 259 12.87 19.12 -10.18
N GLY A 260 11.84 19.49 -10.94
CA GLY A 260 10.71 18.61 -11.22
C GLY A 260 9.88 18.30 -9.98
N ILE A 261 9.66 19.27 -9.09
CA ILE A 261 8.81 19.08 -7.90
C ILE A 261 7.46 18.46 -8.25
N ASN A 262 7.00 17.49 -7.48
CA ASN A 262 5.74 16.82 -7.75
C ASN A 262 4.56 17.76 -7.42
N ILE A 263 3.48 17.66 -8.20
CA ILE A 263 2.28 18.50 -8.01
C ILE A 263 1.69 18.43 -6.58
N SER A 264 1.75 17.26 -5.93
CA SER A 264 1.25 17.14 -4.56
C SER A 264 2.11 17.93 -3.57
N ASP A 265 3.42 17.89 -3.72
CA ASP A 265 4.35 18.62 -2.86
C ASP A 265 4.24 20.12 -3.13
N MET A 266 4.06 20.51 -4.40
CA MET A 266 3.88 21.91 -4.81
C MET A 266 2.58 22.53 -4.28
N ILE A 267 1.45 21.81 -4.32
CA ILE A 267 0.17 22.32 -3.81
C ILE A 267 0.22 22.54 -2.29
N GLU A 268 1.01 21.75 -1.57
CA GLU A 268 1.19 21.87 -0.13
C GLU A 268 2.34 22.80 0.27
N LEU A 269 3.11 23.34 -0.70
CA LEU A 269 4.24 24.25 -0.46
C LEU A 269 3.76 25.52 0.23
N GLN A 270 4.47 25.91 1.31
CA GLN A 270 4.15 27.09 2.11
C GLN A 270 5.21 28.18 1.94
N TRP A 271 4.85 29.43 2.22
CA TRP A 271 5.77 30.55 2.15
C TRP A 271 6.95 30.43 3.11
N LYS A 272 6.79 29.74 4.24
CA LYS A 272 7.88 29.45 5.18
C LYS A 272 8.97 28.53 4.57
N ASP A 273 8.63 27.76 3.54
CA ASP A 273 9.53 26.85 2.85
C ASP A 273 10.37 27.59 1.79
N ILE A 274 10.12 28.89 1.57
CA ILE A 274 10.86 29.76 0.66
C ILE A 274 11.81 30.64 1.47
N ILE A 275 13.10 30.36 1.38
CA ILE A 275 14.15 31.03 2.16
C ILE A 275 14.79 32.14 1.31
N ASN A 276 14.67 33.38 1.75
CA ASN A 276 15.28 34.59 1.15
C ASN A 276 14.99 34.79 -0.34
N ASN A 277 13.93 34.17 -0.89
CA ASN A 277 13.65 34.08 -2.32
C ASN A 277 14.79 33.44 -3.16
N GLU A 278 15.70 32.73 -2.52
CA GLU A 278 16.82 32.07 -3.18
C GLU A 278 16.72 30.56 -3.15
N PHE A 279 16.14 30.01 -2.11
CA PHE A 279 16.03 28.57 -1.90
C PHE A 279 14.59 28.15 -1.58
N MET A 280 14.24 26.97 -2.01
CA MET A 280 13.06 26.24 -1.58
C MET A 280 13.51 25.04 -0.75
N ASP A 281 13.10 24.98 0.52
CA ASP A 281 13.43 23.91 1.47
C ASP A 281 12.16 23.23 1.95
N TYR A 282 11.90 22.03 1.45
CA TYR A 282 10.66 21.30 1.74
C TYR A 282 10.92 19.82 1.96
N GLU A 283 10.02 19.16 2.69
CA GLU A 283 10.00 17.72 2.85
C GLU A 283 9.03 17.08 1.85
N ARG A 284 9.48 16.07 1.12
CA ARG A 284 8.62 15.33 0.18
C ARG A 284 7.59 14.49 0.91
N ASN A 285 6.31 14.69 0.64
CA ASN A 285 5.19 13.97 1.25
C ASN A 285 5.27 12.43 1.11
N LYS A 286 5.87 11.92 0.03
CA LYS A 286 5.92 10.49 -0.24
C LYS A 286 7.08 9.77 0.41
N THR A 287 8.23 10.40 0.53
CA THR A 287 9.50 9.76 0.93
C THR A 287 10.08 10.33 2.21
N HIS A 288 9.52 11.43 2.71
CA HIS A 288 10.02 12.18 3.88
C HIS A 288 11.47 12.63 3.73
N GLN A 289 11.92 12.79 2.49
CA GLN A 289 13.25 13.31 2.19
C GLN A 289 13.18 14.83 2.07
N ARG A 290 14.05 15.52 2.80
CA ARG A 290 14.24 16.96 2.70
C ARG A 290 14.88 17.29 1.36
N GLN A 291 14.38 18.33 0.69
CA GLN A 291 14.86 18.85 -0.58
C GLN A 291 15.18 20.32 -0.41
N LEU A 292 16.44 20.67 -0.67
CA LEU A 292 16.90 22.06 -0.75
C LEU A 292 17.18 22.37 -2.22
N VAL A 293 16.34 23.21 -2.83
CA VAL A 293 16.43 23.56 -4.24
C VAL A 293 16.76 25.05 -4.38
N LYS A 294 17.85 25.37 -5.08
CA LYS A 294 18.15 26.75 -5.45
C LYS A 294 17.20 27.22 -6.53
N LEU A 295 16.53 28.34 -6.28
CA LEU A 295 15.54 28.88 -7.20
C LEU A 295 16.20 29.56 -8.40
N LEU A 296 15.72 29.25 -9.60
CA LEU A 296 16.10 29.91 -10.82
C LEU A 296 15.25 31.18 -11.05
N PRO A 297 15.76 32.20 -11.77
CA PRO A 297 15.03 33.46 -11.99
C PRO A 297 13.57 33.28 -12.42
N PRO A 298 13.22 32.40 -13.40
CA PRO A 298 11.82 32.21 -13.78
C PRO A 298 10.93 31.67 -12.64
N ALA A 299 11.48 30.83 -11.74
CA ALA A 299 10.76 30.36 -10.59
C ALA A 299 10.51 31.48 -9.57
N ILE A 300 11.47 32.38 -9.38
CA ILE A 300 11.32 33.55 -8.51
C ILE A 300 10.26 34.51 -9.06
N GLU A 301 10.20 34.73 -10.37
CA GLU A 301 9.14 35.54 -11.00
C GLU A 301 7.74 34.96 -10.77
N ILE A 302 7.59 33.63 -10.89
CA ILE A 302 6.34 32.93 -10.57
C ILE A 302 5.97 33.14 -9.09
N LEU A 303 6.90 32.97 -8.18
CA LEU A 303 6.66 33.20 -6.75
C LEU A 303 6.26 34.65 -6.46
N ALA A 304 6.93 35.63 -7.08
CA ALA A 304 6.62 37.05 -6.95
C ALA A 304 5.20 37.40 -7.41
N TYR A 305 4.70 36.69 -8.44
CA TYR A 305 3.30 36.84 -8.85
C TYR A 305 2.35 36.33 -7.76
N TYR A 306 2.52 35.09 -7.29
CA TYR A 306 1.62 34.53 -6.27
C TYR A 306 1.71 35.26 -4.93
N ARG A 307 2.86 35.82 -4.58
CA ARG A 307 3.04 36.58 -3.33
C ARG A 307 2.06 37.76 -3.22
N LYS A 308 1.74 38.40 -4.36
CA LYS A 308 0.83 39.56 -4.41
C LYS A 308 -0.61 39.21 -4.07
N PHE A 309 -1.02 37.95 -4.29
CA PHE A 309 -2.41 37.49 -4.15
C PHE A 309 -2.60 36.46 -3.04
N SER A 310 -1.51 36.12 -2.33
CA SER A 310 -1.56 35.14 -1.26
C SER A 310 -2.23 35.73 -0.02
N LEU A 311 -3.38 35.15 0.34
CA LEU A 311 -4.10 35.49 1.58
C LEU A 311 -3.83 34.47 2.70
N GLY A 312 -2.93 33.51 2.49
CA GLY A 312 -2.67 32.42 3.42
C GLY A 312 -1.24 31.91 3.37
N ASP A 313 -0.99 30.80 4.04
CA ASP A 313 0.36 30.24 4.19
C ASP A 313 0.88 29.52 2.92
N TYR A 314 -0.04 29.06 2.05
CA TYR A 314 0.34 28.32 0.85
C TYR A 314 0.82 29.23 -0.28
N VAL A 315 1.89 28.82 -0.98
CA VAL A 315 2.44 29.53 -2.12
C VAL A 315 1.38 29.61 -3.24
N PHE A 316 0.84 28.47 -3.61
CA PHE A 316 -0.25 28.38 -4.58
C PHE A 316 -1.56 28.29 -3.79
N SER A 317 -2.50 29.22 -3.99
CA SER A 317 -3.75 29.30 -3.25
C SER A 317 -4.77 28.22 -3.60
N PHE A 318 -4.30 26.98 -3.80
CA PHE A 318 -5.14 25.83 -4.12
C PHE A 318 -5.74 25.14 -2.89
N LEU A 319 -5.07 25.27 -1.74
CA LEU A 319 -5.52 24.79 -0.45
C LEU A 319 -5.97 25.95 0.44
N ASP A 320 -6.90 25.63 1.32
CA ASP A 320 -7.43 26.53 2.35
C ASP A 320 -7.43 25.74 3.66
N LYS A 321 -6.66 26.19 4.64
CA LYS A 321 -6.51 25.54 5.94
C LYS A 321 -7.82 25.44 6.73
N THR A 322 -8.78 26.32 6.45
CA THR A 322 -10.09 26.31 7.12
C THR A 322 -11.03 25.25 6.55
N LYS A 323 -10.81 24.84 5.29
CA LYS A 323 -11.66 23.88 4.57
C LYS A 323 -11.03 22.51 4.39
N HIS A 324 -9.70 22.46 4.21
CA HIS A 324 -8.95 21.25 3.94
C HIS A 324 -8.15 20.84 5.18
N ILE A 325 -8.85 20.31 6.21
CA ILE A 325 -8.30 20.05 7.54
C ILE A 325 -7.73 18.63 7.62
N SER A 326 -8.47 17.63 7.13
CA SER A 326 -8.05 16.23 7.20
C SER A 326 -7.18 15.83 6.01
N ALA A 327 -6.29 14.85 6.21
CA ALA A 327 -5.46 14.26 5.15
C ALA A 327 -6.30 13.80 3.94
N LEU A 328 -7.50 13.28 4.19
CA LEU A 328 -8.43 12.87 3.13
C LEU A 328 -8.94 14.06 2.32
N GLN A 329 -9.32 15.17 2.98
CA GLN A 329 -9.79 16.38 2.30
C GLN A 329 -8.67 17.00 1.47
N ILE A 330 -7.45 17.11 2.02
CA ILE A 330 -6.26 17.60 1.30
C ILE A 330 -6.02 16.72 0.06
N LYS A 331 -5.97 15.40 0.23
CA LYS A 331 -5.73 14.47 -0.88
C LYS A 331 -6.79 14.55 -1.98
N ASN A 332 -8.05 14.68 -1.62
CA ASN A 332 -9.15 14.84 -2.57
C ASN A 332 -9.05 16.18 -3.31
N ARG A 333 -8.68 17.25 -2.61
CA ARG A 333 -8.48 18.58 -3.22
C ARG A 333 -7.31 18.53 -4.20
N ILE A 334 -6.16 17.97 -3.82
CA ILE A 334 -4.99 17.80 -4.69
C ILE A 334 -5.38 17.01 -5.96
N LYS A 335 -6.13 15.91 -5.81
CA LYS A 335 -6.62 15.13 -6.95
C LYS A 335 -7.48 15.96 -7.90
N LYS A 336 -8.39 16.77 -7.36
CA LYS A 336 -9.26 17.67 -8.15
C LYS A 336 -8.44 18.72 -8.91
N ILE A 337 -7.52 19.41 -8.21
CA ILE A 337 -6.65 20.42 -8.81
C ILE A 337 -5.74 19.83 -9.88
N ASN A 338 -5.09 18.69 -9.61
CA ASN A 338 -4.25 18.03 -10.60
C ASN A 338 -5.03 17.63 -11.86
N LYS A 339 -6.29 17.18 -11.71
CA LYS A 339 -7.16 16.91 -12.87
C LYS A 339 -7.41 18.18 -13.68
N GLN A 340 -7.79 19.27 -13.02
CA GLN A 340 -8.07 20.56 -13.67
C GLN A 340 -6.83 21.10 -14.40
N ILE A 341 -5.67 21.11 -13.73
CA ILE A 341 -4.41 21.56 -14.33
C ILE A 341 -4.05 20.70 -15.55
N ASN A 342 -4.22 19.37 -15.49
CA ASN A 342 -3.92 18.51 -16.64
C ASN A 342 -4.91 18.70 -17.79
N GLU A 343 -6.14 19.12 -17.57
CA GLU A 343 -7.09 19.53 -18.61
C GLU A 343 -6.63 20.84 -19.26
N ASP A 344 -6.26 21.83 -18.46
CA ASP A 344 -5.77 23.13 -18.93
C ASP A 344 -4.40 23.01 -19.65
N LEU A 345 -3.53 22.10 -19.22
CA LEU A 345 -2.24 21.81 -19.89
C LEU A 345 -2.41 21.23 -21.30
N LYS A 346 -3.51 20.57 -21.61
CA LYS A 346 -3.79 20.13 -23.00
C LYS A 346 -4.04 21.34 -23.92
N ILE A 347 -4.78 22.33 -23.42
CA ILE A 347 -5.04 23.58 -24.15
C ILE A 347 -3.71 24.32 -24.36
N ILE A 348 -2.85 24.37 -23.33
CA ILE A 348 -1.51 24.97 -23.44
C ILE A 348 -0.64 24.24 -24.47
N ALA A 349 -0.73 22.91 -24.55
CA ALA A 349 -0.01 22.14 -25.58
C ALA A 349 -0.43 22.55 -26.98
N GLU A 350 -1.74 22.68 -27.24
CA GLU A 350 -2.29 23.14 -28.52
C GLU A 350 -1.83 24.56 -28.84
N MET A 351 -1.92 25.51 -27.88
CA MET A 351 -1.45 26.88 -28.06
C MET A 351 0.05 26.98 -28.37
N ALA A 352 0.86 26.09 -27.77
CA ALA A 352 2.30 26.04 -27.98
C ALA A 352 2.73 25.18 -29.17
N ALA A 353 1.78 24.64 -29.96
CA ALA A 353 2.02 23.69 -31.05
C ALA A 353 2.92 22.52 -30.60
N ILE A 354 2.54 21.82 -29.53
CA ILE A 354 3.23 20.66 -28.98
C ILE A 354 2.35 19.42 -29.20
N ASP A 355 2.85 18.43 -29.93
CA ASP A 355 2.09 17.25 -30.38
C ASP A 355 1.83 16.22 -29.31
N ILE A 356 2.38 16.39 -28.10
CA ILE A 356 2.15 15.46 -27.00
C ILE A 356 1.21 16.06 -25.94
N SER A 357 0.40 15.21 -25.33
CA SER A 357 -0.47 15.62 -24.24
C SER A 357 0.37 16.02 -23.00
N LEU A 358 0.38 17.31 -22.69
CA LEU A 358 1.04 17.82 -21.51
C LEU A 358 0.28 17.41 -20.24
N THR A 359 1.03 17.09 -19.22
CA THR A 359 0.56 16.85 -17.86
C THR A 359 1.59 17.38 -16.86
N THR A 360 1.21 17.58 -15.62
CA THR A 360 2.14 17.97 -14.54
C THR A 360 3.35 17.03 -14.43
N TYR A 361 3.18 15.77 -14.81
CA TYR A 361 4.25 14.76 -14.79
C TYR A 361 5.25 14.93 -15.94
N VAL A 362 4.83 15.49 -17.07
CA VAL A 362 5.70 15.80 -18.22
C VAL A 362 6.79 16.81 -17.81
N ALA A 363 6.45 17.83 -17.00
CA ALA A 363 7.44 18.79 -16.50
C ALA A 363 8.61 18.09 -15.78
N ARG A 364 8.31 17.14 -14.91
CA ARG A 364 9.32 16.37 -14.18
C ARG A 364 10.15 15.45 -15.08
N HIS A 365 9.53 14.80 -16.07
CA HIS A 365 10.25 14.01 -17.08
C HIS A 365 11.17 14.90 -17.91
N THR A 366 10.67 16.05 -18.35
CA THR A 366 11.44 17.02 -19.14
C THR A 366 12.65 17.54 -18.37
N PHE A 367 12.50 17.89 -17.09
CA PHE A 367 13.61 18.29 -16.27
C PHE A 367 14.74 17.24 -16.27
N ALA A 368 14.40 15.98 -15.99
CA ALA A 368 15.38 14.90 -15.94
C ALA A 368 16.06 14.66 -17.30
N THR A 369 15.25 14.62 -18.37
CA THR A 369 15.73 14.36 -19.74
C THR A 369 16.61 15.50 -20.26
N VAL A 370 16.23 16.76 -20.02
CA VAL A 370 17.03 17.92 -20.43
C VAL A 370 18.38 17.93 -19.74
N LEU A 371 18.43 17.65 -18.42
CA LEU A 371 19.71 17.56 -17.70
C LEU A 371 20.59 16.41 -18.23
N LYS A 372 20.00 15.24 -18.50
CA LYS A 372 20.72 14.12 -19.07
C LYS A 372 21.34 14.47 -20.43
N ARG A 373 20.56 15.08 -21.34
CA ARG A 373 21.03 15.54 -22.65
C ARG A 373 22.09 16.66 -22.55
N SER A 374 22.10 17.39 -21.44
CA SER A 374 23.15 18.39 -21.14
C SER A 374 24.39 17.76 -20.48
N GLY A 375 24.53 16.42 -20.44
CA GLY A 375 25.69 15.71 -19.91
C GLY A 375 25.71 15.58 -18.39
N VAL A 376 24.63 15.91 -17.68
CA VAL A 376 24.57 15.75 -16.22
C VAL A 376 24.40 14.27 -15.85
N GLY A 377 25.28 13.74 -15.02
CA GLY A 377 25.26 12.34 -14.58
C GLY A 377 23.98 11.96 -13.82
N THR A 378 23.54 10.72 -14.02
CA THR A 378 22.28 10.20 -13.44
C THR A 378 22.21 10.33 -11.93
N SER A 379 23.33 10.15 -11.21
CA SER A 379 23.40 10.33 -9.76
C SER A 379 23.00 11.72 -9.31
N LYS A 380 23.55 12.76 -9.97
CA LYS A 380 23.20 14.18 -9.69
C LYS A 380 21.72 14.46 -10.02
N ILE A 381 21.21 13.91 -11.13
CA ILE A 381 19.78 14.05 -11.47
C ILE A 381 18.91 13.38 -10.42
N SER A 382 19.31 12.21 -9.93
CA SER A 382 18.62 11.46 -8.88
C SER A 382 18.52 12.26 -7.58
N GLU A 383 19.62 12.87 -7.16
CA GLU A 383 19.70 13.73 -5.99
C GLU A 383 18.81 14.97 -6.13
N LEU A 384 18.92 15.70 -7.25
CA LEU A 384 18.08 16.86 -7.56
C LEU A 384 16.58 16.52 -7.56
N MET A 385 16.20 15.32 -8.02
CA MET A 385 14.82 14.85 -8.02
C MET A 385 14.38 14.28 -6.66
N GLY A 386 15.26 14.14 -5.69
CA GLY A 386 14.98 13.54 -4.39
C GLY A 386 14.60 12.06 -4.50
N HIS A 387 15.29 11.29 -5.32
CA HIS A 387 15.10 9.85 -5.39
C HIS A 387 16.09 9.14 -4.47
N GLY A 388 15.60 8.19 -3.66
CA GLY A 388 16.46 7.38 -2.79
C GLY A 388 17.22 6.26 -3.52
N ASP A 389 16.92 6.03 -4.80
CA ASP A 389 17.53 5.00 -5.65
C ASP A 389 17.62 5.52 -7.09
N GLU A 390 18.81 5.44 -7.69
CA GLU A 390 19.05 5.82 -9.09
C GLU A 390 18.20 5.04 -10.09
N LYS A 391 17.83 3.79 -9.80
CA LYS A 391 16.92 2.99 -10.63
C LYS A 391 15.58 3.70 -10.83
N THR A 392 15.12 4.46 -9.83
CA THR A 392 13.91 5.26 -9.96
C THR A 392 14.12 6.37 -10.98
N THR A 393 15.30 6.97 -11.05
CA THR A 393 15.64 8.03 -12.00
C THR A 393 15.68 7.52 -13.44
N GLN A 394 16.17 6.30 -13.67
CA GLN A 394 16.21 5.67 -15.00
C GLN A 394 14.82 5.57 -15.66
N ILE A 395 13.74 5.48 -14.89
CA ILE A 395 12.38 5.46 -15.41
C ILE A 395 11.99 6.80 -16.06
N TYR A 396 12.59 7.89 -15.60
CA TYR A 396 12.33 9.25 -16.10
C TYR A 396 13.23 9.62 -17.29
N LEU A 397 14.36 8.93 -17.42
CA LEU A 397 15.31 9.22 -18.47
C LEU A 397 14.88 8.52 -19.76
N ASP A 398 14.85 9.29 -20.84
CA ASP A 398 14.67 8.73 -22.17
C ASP A 398 15.90 7.92 -22.59
N GLU A 399 15.71 6.93 -23.46
CA GLU A 399 16.81 6.36 -24.22
C GLU A 399 17.36 7.45 -25.15
N PHE A 400 18.67 7.43 -25.41
CA PHE A 400 19.26 8.31 -26.42
C PHE A 400 18.66 8.00 -27.79
N GLU A 401 18.45 9.04 -28.60
CA GLU A 401 18.08 8.87 -30.01
C GLU A 401 19.26 8.23 -30.78
N ASN A 402 18.98 7.55 -31.90
CA ASN A 402 20.03 6.87 -32.64
C ASN A 402 21.12 7.83 -33.12
N GLU A 403 20.74 9.07 -33.49
CA GLU A 403 21.65 10.15 -33.84
C GLU A 403 22.58 10.51 -32.68
N GLU A 404 22.03 10.67 -31.46
CA GLU A 404 22.83 10.97 -30.24
C GLU A 404 23.81 9.84 -29.92
N LEU A 405 23.40 8.58 -30.13
CA LEU A 405 24.26 7.41 -29.94
C LEU A 405 25.35 7.36 -31.01
N TYR A 406 25.02 7.70 -32.24
CA TYR A 406 25.98 7.79 -33.35
C TYR A 406 27.00 8.91 -33.10
N GLU A 407 26.56 10.13 -32.74
CA GLU A 407 27.45 11.22 -32.38
C GLU A 407 28.42 10.86 -31.23
N ALA A 408 27.90 10.12 -30.21
CA ALA A 408 28.75 9.64 -29.14
C ALA A 408 29.83 8.66 -29.64
N THR A 409 29.54 7.85 -30.68
CA THR A 409 30.53 6.93 -31.25
C THR A 409 31.61 7.65 -32.10
N LEU A 410 31.33 8.86 -32.63
CA LEU A 410 32.32 9.66 -33.34
C LEU A 410 33.50 10.11 -32.44
N ASN A 411 33.31 10.15 -31.10
CA ASN A 411 34.39 10.38 -30.15
C ASN A 411 35.44 9.28 -30.12
N LEU A 412 35.23 8.18 -30.82
CA LEU A 412 36.23 7.09 -30.96
C LEU A 412 37.22 7.34 -32.09
N LEU A 413 36.92 8.31 -32.95
CA LEU A 413 37.78 8.71 -34.10
C LEU A 413 38.68 9.86 -33.72
#